data_41026490b5bc96429650aa86b77d0322
#
_entry.id   41026490b5bc96429650aa86b77d0322
#
_cell.length_a   1.000
_cell.length_b   1.000
_cell.length_c   1.000
_cell.angle_alpha   90.00
_cell.angle_beta   90.00
_cell.angle_gamma   90.00
#
_symmetry.space_group_name_H-M   'P 1'
#
loop_
_entity.id
_entity.type
_entity.pdbx_description
1 polymer ?
#
loop_
_entity_poly.entity_id
_entity_poly.type
_entity_poly.pdbx_seq_one_letter_code
_entity_poly.pdbx_strand_id
1 'polypeptide(L)'
;VTFSITVDQSAWFSHHAAVFQKYQQQQQLIAVIKSNGYGLTQANLAKVAAHHGLERVAVGTVYEVNDVAANFTGEIVVLEPLNPADEQALKIWKQVLSGKDRNRIIATLATYPNINQTLKMFPDIKWVLELQTQMNRFGVSAILRQEMINFNGNRSAGLLGITSHFPFHPKGNDVSAVLSFAERNKIKDVAVSHISSSDLQKYSKAFPDLNLRMRIGSELWLGNRKAIRATGTVLAVHTPESAQKVGYHQTKTRKSYIVISGGTAHGIGLAAPSPNRTPKQRLNAVGIGALQAIGKSLSPFIVNGKKAWFVEPPHQHVSIVYGDFNKDIVGTQIE
;
A
#
# COMPACT_ATOMS: atom_id res chain seq x y z
N VAL A 1 2.16 -18.86 17.39
CA VAL A 1 2.40 -18.32 16.04
C VAL A 1 3.87 -18.41 15.77
N THR A 2 4.23 -19.13 14.72
CA THR A 2 5.63 -19.45 14.42
C THR A 2 6.31 -18.36 13.57
N PHE A 3 5.53 -17.56 12.84
CA PHE A 3 6.00 -16.35 12.13
C PHE A 3 5.16 -15.16 12.56
N SER A 4 5.78 -14.06 12.96
CA SER A 4 5.09 -12.91 13.54
C SER A 4 5.69 -11.59 13.09
N ILE A 5 4.81 -10.56 13.05
CA ILE A 5 5.21 -9.17 12.93
C ILE A 5 4.92 -8.50 14.26
N THR A 6 5.93 -7.91 14.88
CA THR A 6 5.81 -7.14 16.11
C THR A 6 6.07 -5.67 15.83
N VAL A 7 5.34 -4.79 16.52
CA VAL A 7 5.44 -3.34 16.37
C VAL A 7 5.79 -2.73 17.71
N ASP A 8 6.88 -1.99 17.77
CA ASP A 8 7.15 -1.06 18.87
C ASP A 8 6.18 0.13 18.73
N GLN A 9 5.11 0.10 19.50
CA GLN A 9 4.03 1.08 19.42
C GLN A 9 4.52 2.50 19.68
N SER A 10 5.41 2.70 20.65
CA SER A 10 5.92 4.02 20.99
C SER A 10 6.72 4.64 19.85
N ALA A 11 7.68 3.89 19.31
CA ALA A 11 8.50 4.32 18.19
C ALA A 11 7.66 4.52 16.91
N TRP A 12 6.62 3.71 16.71
CA TRP A 12 5.73 3.79 15.57
C TRP A 12 4.81 5.01 15.65
N PHE A 13 4.20 5.28 16.81
CA PHE A 13 3.37 6.46 17.02
C PHE A 13 4.17 7.76 16.99
N SER A 14 5.40 7.76 17.48
CA SER A 14 6.32 8.90 17.34
C SER A 14 6.61 9.20 15.88
N HIS A 15 6.74 8.16 15.02
CA HIS A 15 6.88 8.34 13.59
C HIS A 15 5.60 8.92 12.95
N HIS A 16 4.40 8.46 13.35
CA HIS A 16 3.14 9.02 12.85
C HIS A 16 3.03 10.52 13.20
N ALA A 17 3.36 10.89 14.42
CA ALA A 17 3.37 12.30 14.84
C ALA A 17 4.33 13.15 13.99
N ALA A 18 5.53 12.63 13.68
CA ALA A 18 6.48 13.31 12.80
C ALA A 18 5.95 13.45 11.36
N VAL A 19 5.24 12.44 10.83
CA VAL A 19 4.57 12.52 9.51
C VAL A 19 3.46 13.57 9.53
N PHE A 20 2.62 13.60 10.55
CA PHE A 20 1.56 14.61 10.69
C PHE A 20 2.15 16.03 10.76
N GLN A 21 3.19 16.23 11.56
CA GLN A 21 3.90 17.50 11.65
C GLN A 21 4.54 17.90 10.30
N LYS A 22 5.14 16.96 9.59
CA LYS A 22 5.76 17.20 8.27
C LYS A 22 4.76 17.80 7.26
N TYR A 23 3.50 17.34 7.28
CA TYR A 23 2.45 17.85 6.40
C TYR A 23 1.61 18.97 7.03
N GLN A 24 1.96 19.42 8.25
CA GLN A 24 1.43 20.55 9.00
C GLN A 24 -0.08 20.53 9.31
N GLN A 25 -0.81 19.50 8.89
CA GLN A 25 -2.25 19.41 9.16
C GLN A 25 -2.71 17.95 9.17
N GLN A 26 -2.91 17.42 10.36
CA GLN A 26 -3.44 16.06 10.55
C GLN A 26 -4.80 15.86 9.86
N GLN A 27 -5.69 16.86 9.89
CA GLN A 27 -7.02 16.83 9.31
C GLN A 27 -7.00 16.81 7.77
N GLN A 28 -5.90 17.22 7.13
CA GLN A 28 -5.75 17.16 5.67
C GLN A 28 -5.11 15.86 5.17
N LEU A 29 -4.78 14.94 6.07
CA LEU A 29 -4.22 13.65 5.68
C LEU A 29 -5.33 12.62 5.47
N ILE A 30 -5.18 11.85 4.40
CA ILE A 30 -5.98 10.67 4.10
C ILE A 30 -5.06 9.47 4.21
N ALA A 31 -5.18 8.72 5.30
CA ALA A 31 -4.40 7.49 5.48
C ALA A 31 -4.91 6.40 4.54
N VAL A 32 -4.00 5.84 3.73
CA VAL A 32 -4.35 4.76 2.80
C VAL A 32 -4.20 3.42 3.51
N ILE A 33 -5.31 2.69 3.64
CA ILE A 33 -5.42 1.36 4.25
C ILE A 33 -5.89 0.40 3.17
N LYS A 34 -4.97 -0.27 2.48
CA LYS A 34 -5.31 -1.13 1.34
C LYS A 34 -4.72 -2.52 1.47
N SER A 35 -5.26 -3.48 0.70
CA SER A 35 -4.85 -4.88 0.66
C SER A 35 -4.89 -5.51 2.06
N ASN A 36 -3.85 -6.18 2.52
CA ASN A 36 -3.75 -6.76 3.85
C ASN A 36 -3.35 -5.76 4.96
N GLY A 37 -3.55 -4.44 4.74
CA GLY A 37 -3.11 -3.40 5.67
C GLY A 37 -1.58 -3.34 5.81
N TYR A 38 -0.86 -3.44 4.69
CA TYR A 38 0.62 -3.43 4.68
C TYR A 38 1.26 -4.51 5.57
N GLY A 39 0.57 -5.62 5.81
CA GLY A 39 0.97 -6.68 6.73
C GLY A 39 0.57 -6.47 8.20
N LEU A 40 -0.04 -5.32 8.52
CA LEU A 40 -0.47 -4.96 9.88
C LEU A 40 -1.99 -5.15 10.10
N THR A 41 -2.70 -5.67 9.13
CA THR A 41 -4.15 -5.82 8.97
C THR A 41 -4.92 -4.51 8.83
N GLN A 42 -5.99 -4.54 8.05
CA GLN A 42 -6.85 -3.37 7.83
C GLN A 42 -7.53 -2.92 9.13
N ALA A 43 -8.01 -3.87 9.92
CA ALA A 43 -8.66 -3.57 11.20
C ALA A 43 -7.74 -2.83 12.18
N ASN A 44 -6.47 -3.23 12.28
CA ASN A 44 -5.51 -2.54 13.15
C ASN A 44 -5.20 -1.13 12.64
N LEU A 45 -4.96 -0.97 11.33
CA LEU A 45 -4.69 0.36 10.77
C LEU A 45 -5.91 1.28 10.87
N ALA A 46 -7.13 0.76 10.73
CA ALA A 46 -8.36 1.50 10.93
C ALA A 46 -8.51 2.02 12.38
N LYS A 47 -8.22 1.16 13.37
CA LYS A 47 -8.18 1.55 14.79
C LYS A 47 -7.13 2.63 15.06
N VAL A 48 -5.95 2.49 14.48
CA VAL A 48 -4.87 3.48 14.62
C VAL A 48 -5.24 4.81 13.97
N ALA A 49 -5.87 4.78 12.79
CA ALA A 49 -6.39 5.99 12.14
C ALA A 49 -7.45 6.69 13.02
N ALA A 50 -8.37 5.92 13.62
CA ALA A 50 -9.36 6.45 14.57
C ALA A 50 -8.70 7.02 15.83
N HIS A 51 -7.70 6.33 16.41
CA HIS A 51 -6.94 6.80 17.56
C HIS A 51 -6.24 8.16 17.30
N HIS A 52 -5.74 8.34 16.09
CA HIS A 52 -5.15 9.63 15.70
C HIS A 52 -6.19 10.69 15.31
N GLY A 53 -7.48 10.41 15.40
CA GLY A 53 -8.55 11.37 15.07
C GLY A 53 -8.59 11.77 13.59
N LEU A 54 -8.18 10.88 12.68
CA LEU A 54 -8.29 11.15 11.25
C LEU A 54 -9.76 11.19 10.83
N GLU A 55 -10.14 12.18 10.03
CA GLU A 55 -11.51 12.34 9.53
C GLU A 55 -11.81 11.39 8.37
N ARG A 56 -10.77 11.05 7.58
CA ARG A 56 -10.92 10.30 6.34
C ARG A 56 -9.78 9.30 6.14
N VAL A 57 -10.13 8.10 5.69
CA VAL A 57 -9.19 7.09 5.23
C VAL A 57 -9.50 6.67 3.80
N ALA A 58 -8.57 5.99 3.14
CA ALA A 58 -8.79 5.45 1.82
C ALA A 58 -8.46 3.96 1.77
N VAL A 59 -9.35 3.16 1.17
CA VAL A 59 -9.15 1.73 0.88
C VAL A 59 -8.82 1.52 -0.59
N GLY A 60 -8.21 0.39 -0.94
CA GLY A 60 -7.89 0.07 -2.33
C GLY A 60 -9.13 -0.21 -3.14
N THR A 61 -9.95 -1.13 -2.69
CA THR A 61 -11.12 -1.66 -3.40
C THR A 61 -12.38 -1.65 -2.52
N VAL A 62 -13.56 -1.82 -3.12
CA VAL A 62 -14.82 -1.90 -2.38
C VAL A 62 -14.90 -3.11 -1.45
N TYR A 63 -14.16 -4.18 -1.74
CA TYR A 63 -14.10 -5.39 -0.90
C TYR A 63 -13.50 -5.14 0.49
N GLU A 64 -12.71 -4.08 0.63
CA GLU A 64 -12.01 -3.71 1.86
C GLU A 64 -12.83 -2.81 2.79
N VAL A 65 -13.97 -2.29 2.31
CA VAL A 65 -14.78 -1.30 3.03
C VAL A 65 -15.29 -1.82 4.35
N ASN A 66 -15.84 -3.03 4.40
CA ASN A 66 -16.47 -3.57 5.61
C ASN A 66 -15.47 -3.75 6.76
N ASP A 67 -14.27 -4.23 6.48
CA ASP A 67 -13.23 -4.46 7.49
C ASP A 67 -12.75 -3.15 8.11
N VAL A 68 -12.61 -2.11 7.29
CA VAL A 68 -12.24 -0.77 7.75
C VAL A 68 -13.42 -0.10 8.46
N ALA A 69 -14.64 -0.20 7.91
CA ALA A 69 -15.84 0.40 8.46
C ALA A 69 -16.21 -0.11 9.87
N ALA A 70 -15.86 -1.34 10.17
CA ALA A 70 -16.07 -1.93 11.50
C ALA A 70 -15.16 -1.30 12.59
N ASN A 71 -14.07 -0.64 12.23
CA ASN A 71 -13.05 -0.14 13.14
C ASN A 71 -12.74 1.37 12.99
N PHE A 72 -13.43 2.06 12.08
CA PHE A 72 -13.24 3.47 11.80
C PHE A 72 -14.59 4.12 11.54
N THR A 73 -14.86 5.26 12.15
CA THR A 73 -16.17 5.95 12.09
C THR A 73 -16.22 7.12 11.11
N GLY A 74 -15.06 7.58 10.62
CA GLY A 74 -14.95 8.66 9.64
C GLY A 74 -15.28 8.22 8.20
N GLU A 75 -15.01 9.08 7.24
CA GLU A 75 -15.26 8.83 5.83
C GLU A 75 -14.25 7.85 5.21
N ILE A 76 -14.72 6.99 4.32
CA ILE A 76 -13.91 5.97 3.64
C ILE A 76 -13.98 6.20 2.14
N VAL A 77 -12.85 6.54 1.52
CA VAL A 77 -12.71 6.70 0.07
C VAL A 77 -12.25 5.37 -0.54
N VAL A 78 -12.97 4.88 -1.53
CA VAL A 78 -12.55 3.71 -2.32
C VAL A 78 -11.73 4.20 -3.51
N LEU A 79 -10.45 3.84 -3.56
CA LEU A 79 -9.50 4.36 -4.55
C LEU A 79 -9.66 3.74 -5.95
N GLU A 80 -10.03 2.47 -6.02
CA GLU A 80 -10.37 1.85 -7.29
C GLU A 80 -11.66 2.45 -7.83
N PRO A 81 -11.64 2.99 -9.07
CA PRO A 81 -12.83 3.60 -9.63
C PRO A 81 -13.97 2.61 -9.75
N LEU A 82 -15.18 3.01 -9.31
CA LEU A 82 -16.38 2.23 -9.51
C LEU A 82 -16.63 2.06 -11.01
N ASN A 83 -16.62 0.80 -11.44
CA ASN A 83 -16.90 0.42 -12.82
C ASN A 83 -18.21 -0.39 -12.88
N PRO A 84 -19.30 0.16 -13.44
CA PRO A 84 -20.57 -0.55 -13.55
C PRO A 84 -20.49 -1.85 -14.38
N ALA A 85 -19.47 -2.02 -15.22
CA ALA A 85 -19.26 -3.23 -16.01
C ALA A 85 -18.61 -4.37 -15.20
N ASP A 86 -18.03 -4.09 -14.03
CA ASP A 86 -17.56 -5.13 -13.11
C ASP A 86 -18.72 -5.62 -12.24
N GLU A 87 -19.39 -6.67 -12.70
CA GLU A 87 -20.56 -7.22 -12.04
C GLU A 87 -20.28 -7.71 -10.60
N GLN A 88 -19.08 -8.23 -10.34
CA GLN A 88 -18.72 -8.73 -9.02
C GLN A 88 -18.51 -7.57 -8.03
N ALA A 89 -17.71 -6.59 -8.40
CA ALA A 89 -17.55 -5.39 -7.60
C ALA A 89 -18.87 -4.64 -7.42
N LEU A 90 -19.71 -4.58 -8.46
CA LEU A 90 -21.01 -3.92 -8.41
C LEU A 90 -21.98 -4.54 -7.38
N LYS A 91 -21.95 -5.88 -7.21
CA LYS A 91 -22.71 -6.55 -6.14
C LYS A 91 -22.30 -6.06 -4.76
N ILE A 92 -20.98 -5.94 -4.53
CA ILE A 92 -20.47 -5.44 -3.25
C ILE A 92 -20.80 -3.96 -3.07
N TRP A 93 -20.65 -3.13 -4.11
CA TRP A 93 -21.07 -1.74 -4.08
C TRP A 93 -22.54 -1.58 -3.68
N LYS A 94 -23.46 -2.38 -4.25
CA LYS A 94 -24.87 -2.37 -3.87
C LYS A 94 -25.08 -2.70 -2.39
N GLN A 95 -24.36 -3.70 -1.86
CA GLN A 95 -24.42 -4.07 -0.45
C GLN A 95 -23.91 -2.94 0.47
N VAL A 96 -22.75 -2.37 0.15
CA VAL A 96 -22.13 -1.28 0.91
C VAL A 96 -23.03 -0.03 0.92
N LEU A 97 -23.56 0.36 -0.24
CA LEU A 97 -24.39 1.56 -0.40
C LEU A 97 -25.82 1.39 0.09
N SER A 98 -26.30 0.17 0.36
CA SER A 98 -27.56 -0.08 1.06
C SER A 98 -27.38 -0.28 2.57
N GLY A 99 -26.14 -0.40 3.05
CA GLY A 99 -25.82 -0.62 4.46
C GLY A 99 -25.91 0.65 5.31
N LYS A 100 -25.76 0.47 6.63
CA LYS A 100 -25.79 1.56 7.62
C LYS A 100 -24.70 2.62 7.42
N ASP A 101 -23.58 2.23 6.82
CA ASP A 101 -22.39 3.05 6.64
C ASP A 101 -22.39 3.86 5.32
N ARG A 102 -23.44 3.73 4.50
CA ARG A 102 -23.53 4.33 3.15
C ARG A 102 -23.18 5.80 3.09
N ASN A 103 -23.58 6.58 4.10
CA ASN A 103 -23.39 8.03 4.11
C ASN A 103 -21.94 8.49 4.32
N ARG A 104 -21.04 7.59 4.67
CA ARG A 104 -19.61 7.87 4.87
C ARG A 104 -18.71 7.18 3.84
N ILE A 105 -19.31 6.44 2.89
CA ILE A 105 -18.56 5.81 1.80
C ILE A 105 -18.51 6.74 0.60
N ILE A 106 -17.31 6.95 0.07
CA ILE A 106 -17.05 7.85 -1.05
C ILE A 106 -16.47 7.02 -2.19
N ALA A 107 -17.16 6.98 -3.32
CA ALA A 107 -16.68 6.30 -4.52
C ALA A 107 -15.72 7.18 -5.31
N THR A 108 -14.75 6.59 -5.98
CA THR A 108 -13.96 7.25 -7.03
C THR A 108 -14.60 6.97 -8.38
N LEU A 109 -14.84 8.00 -9.18
CA LEU A 109 -15.33 7.89 -10.56
C LEU A 109 -14.30 8.49 -11.53
N ALA A 110 -14.04 7.80 -12.65
CA ALA A 110 -12.85 8.06 -13.47
C ALA A 110 -13.11 8.22 -14.97
N THR A 111 -14.31 7.91 -15.47
CA THR A 111 -14.67 8.07 -16.90
C THR A 111 -16.11 8.56 -17.04
N TYR A 112 -16.39 9.39 -18.03
CA TYR A 112 -17.74 9.92 -18.21
C TYR A 112 -18.82 8.86 -18.42
N PRO A 113 -18.63 7.83 -19.23
CA PRO A 113 -19.62 6.76 -19.35
C PRO A 113 -19.95 6.11 -18.00
N ASN A 114 -18.93 5.80 -17.20
CA ASN A 114 -19.11 5.18 -15.88
C ASN A 114 -19.75 6.15 -14.89
N ILE A 115 -19.39 7.45 -14.92
CA ILE A 115 -20.01 8.49 -14.09
C ILE A 115 -21.51 8.52 -14.35
N ASN A 116 -21.92 8.70 -15.63
CA ASN A 116 -23.32 8.77 -15.99
C ASN A 116 -24.11 7.52 -15.62
N GLN A 117 -23.53 6.33 -15.85
CA GLN A 117 -24.17 5.07 -15.50
C GLN A 117 -24.28 4.92 -13.99
N THR A 118 -23.21 5.22 -13.24
CA THR A 118 -23.19 5.12 -11.78
C THR A 118 -24.22 6.06 -11.14
N LEU A 119 -24.29 7.32 -11.58
CA LEU A 119 -25.22 8.31 -11.03
C LEU A 119 -26.69 7.96 -11.33
N LYS A 120 -26.97 7.27 -12.43
CA LYS A 120 -28.31 6.71 -12.70
C LYS A 120 -28.65 5.56 -11.74
N MET A 121 -27.67 4.73 -11.40
CA MET A 121 -27.85 3.58 -10.50
C MET A 121 -27.92 3.97 -9.02
N PHE A 122 -27.12 4.99 -8.65
CA PHE A 122 -26.93 5.46 -7.27
C PHE A 122 -27.01 7.00 -7.23
N PRO A 123 -28.21 7.61 -7.30
CA PRO A 123 -28.37 9.05 -7.40
C PRO A 123 -27.76 9.85 -6.22
N ASP A 124 -27.79 9.24 -5.01
CA ASP A 124 -27.33 9.89 -3.77
C ASP A 124 -25.89 9.50 -3.39
N ILE A 125 -25.14 8.86 -4.29
CA ILE A 125 -23.78 8.43 -3.97
C ILE A 125 -22.87 9.64 -3.73
N LYS A 126 -22.08 9.57 -2.66
CA LYS A 126 -20.95 10.49 -2.47
C LYS A 126 -19.77 10.02 -3.33
N TRP A 127 -19.15 10.92 -4.04
CA TRP A 127 -18.06 10.56 -4.94
C TRP A 127 -17.01 11.66 -5.12
N VAL A 128 -15.85 11.25 -5.56
CA VAL A 128 -14.75 12.11 -6.02
C VAL A 128 -14.42 11.81 -7.47
N LEU A 129 -14.07 12.84 -8.22
CA LEU A 129 -13.62 12.71 -9.61
C LEU A 129 -12.13 12.41 -9.64
N GLU A 130 -11.72 11.30 -10.25
CA GLU A 130 -10.30 11.07 -10.51
C GLU A 130 -9.87 11.77 -11.80
N LEU A 131 -8.87 12.64 -11.70
CA LEU A 131 -8.22 13.24 -12.85
C LEU A 131 -6.97 12.45 -13.23
N GLN A 132 -6.83 12.21 -14.53
CA GLN A 132 -5.68 11.52 -15.09
C GLN A 132 -4.39 12.31 -14.85
N THR A 133 -3.34 11.60 -14.54
CA THR A 133 -1.98 12.12 -14.39
C THR A 133 -1.04 11.36 -15.33
N GLN A 134 0.25 11.66 -15.29
CA GLN A 134 1.29 10.90 -16.01
C GLN A 134 1.37 9.41 -15.61
N MET A 135 0.65 8.98 -14.57
CA MET A 135 0.47 7.55 -14.27
C MET A 135 -0.26 6.80 -15.39
N ASN A 136 -1.12 7.49 -16.16
CA ASN A 136 -1.93 6.92 -17.26
C ASN A 136 -2.68 5.65 -16.86
N ARG A 137 -3.17 5.61 -15.60
CA ARG A 137 -3.85 4.44 -15.05
C ARG A 137 -5.36 4.60 -15.05
N PHE A 138 -5.84 5.66 -14.42
CA PHE A 138 -7.25 6.01 -14.31
C PHE A 138 -7.42 7.52 -14.42
N GLY A 139 -8.65 7.96 -14.65
CA GLY A 139 -9.03 9.35 -14.53
C GLY A 139 -9.43 10.01 -15.83
N VAL A 140 -10.19 11.08 -15.67
CA VAL A 140 -10.59 11.99 -16.77
C VAL A 140 -9.44 12.95 -17.05
N SER A 141 -9.15 13.21 -18.31
CA SER A 141 -8.11 14.18 -18.68
C SER A 141 -8.52 15.60 -18.32
N ALA A 142 -7.71 16.27 -17.50
CA ALA A 142 -7.90 17.68 -17.14
C ALA A 142 -7.65 18.65 -18.31
N ILE A 143 -7.05 18.18 -19.40
CA ILE A 143 -6.61 18.99 -20.54
C ILE A 143 -7.67 18.98 -21.64
N LEU A 144 -8.49 17.95 -21.74
CA LEU A 144 -9.47 17.81 -22.82
C LEU A 144 -10.69 18.72 -22.61
N ARG A 145 -10.80 19.72 -23.46
CA ARG A 145 -11.86 20.74 -23.44
C ARG A 145 -13.28 20.16 -23.51
N GLN A 146 -13.47 19.11 -24.29
CA GLN A 146 -14.76 18.44 -24.47
C GLN A 146 -15.22 17.73 -23.20
N GLU A 147 -14.31 17.14 -22.47
CA GLU A 147 -14.60 16.48 -21.20
C GLU A 147 -15.01 17.50 -20.13
N MET A 148 -14.42 18.70 -20.14
CA MET A 148 -14.83 19.80 -19.24
C MET A 148 -16.25 20.30 -19.50
N ILE A 149 -16.68 20.39 -20.78
CA ILE A 149 -18.06 20.78 -21.13
C ILE A 149 -19.05 19.71 -20.62
N ASN A 150 -18.71 18.44 -20.82
CA ASN A 150 -19.53 17.31 -20.35
C ASN A 150 -19.62 17.27 -18.81
N PHE A 151 -18.53 17.62 -18.12
CA PHE A 151 -18.51 17.67 -16.65
C PHE A 151 -19.46 18.74 -16.11
N ASN A 152 -19.46 19.95 -16.68
CA ASN A 152 -20.33 21.04 -16.23
C ASN A 152 -21.83 20.71 -16.38
N GLY A 153 -22.19 19.87 -17.36
CA GLY A 153 -23.58 19.40 -17.56
C GLY A 153 -24.04 18.31 -16.59
N ASN A 154 -23.10 17.58 -15.96
CA ASN A 154 -23.40 16.39 -15.15
C ASN A 154 -23.03 16.55 -13.65
N ARG A 155 -22.92 17.78 -13.17
CA ARG A 155 -22.54 18.06 -11.78
C ARG A 155 -23.66 17.62 -10.82
N SER A 156 -23.46 16.48 -10.17
CA SER A 156 -24.41 15.97 -9.17
C SER A 156 -24.10 16.52 -7.77
N ALA A 157 -25.12 16.56 -6.92
CA ALA A 157 -25.01 17.00 -5.53
C ALA A 157 -24.01 16.17 -4.69
N GLY A 158 -23.73 14.93 -5.11
CA GLY A 158 -22.83 14.01 -4.40
C GLY A 158 -21.33 14.20 -4.71
N LEU A 159 -20.93 15.09 -5.61
CA LEU A 159 -19.51 15.38 -5.88
C LEU A 159 -18.87 16.10 -4.70
N LEU A 160 -17.93 15.46 -4.03
CA LEU A 160 -17.22 16.03 -2.87
C LEU A 160 -15.89 16.69 -3.24
N GLY A 161 -15.23 16.23 -4.30
CA GLY A 161 -13.92 16.74 -4.65
C GLY A 161 -13.27 16.03 -5.83
N ILE A 162 -11.99 16.32 -5.99
CA ILE A 162 -11.11 15.70 -7.00
C ILE A 162 -10.07 14.83 -6.31
N THR A 163 -9.70 13.77 -6.96
CA THR A 163 -8.57 12.95 -6.55
C THR A 163 -7.61 12.75 -7.71
N SER A 164 -6.29 12.73 -7.45
CA SER A 164 -5.27 12.47 -8.46
C SER A 164 -4.11 11.70 -7.88
N HIS A 165 -3.68 10.66 -8.61
CA HIS A 165 -2.55 9.83 -8.21
C HIS A 165 -1.34 10.15 -9.10
N PHE A 166 -0.35 10.82 -8.52
CA PHE A 166 0.86 11.20 -9.23
C PHE A 166 1.93 10.10 -9.18
N PRO A 167 2.84 10.04 -10.18
CA PRO A 167 4.07 9.25 -10.07
C PRO A 167 4.96 9.79 -8.94
N PHE A 168 5.99 9.05 -8.58
CA PHE A 168 7.03 9.58 -7.70
C PHE A 168 7.71 10.79 -8.37
N HIS A 169 7.84 11.91 -7.64
CA HIS A 169 8.39 13.18 -8.12
C HIS A 169 7.65 13.73 -9.36
N PRO A 170 6.37 14.11 -9.21
CA PRO A 170 5.60 14.65 -10.32
C PRO A 170 6.18 15.97 -10.82
N LYS A 171 5.99 16.26 -12.11
CA LYS A 171 6.36 17.57 -12.66
C LYS A 171 5.38 18.63 -12.16
N GLY A 172 5.88 19.84 -11.85
CA GLY A 172 5.08 20.92 -11.31
C GLY A 172 3.89 21.31 -12.18
N ASN A 173 4.07 21.29 -13.51
CA ASN A 173 3.00 21.63 -14.46
C ASN A 173 1.82 20.63 -14.39
N ASP A 174 2.06 19.36 -14.09
CA ASP A 174 0.98 18.37 -13.99
C ASP A 174 0.15 18.57 -12.72
N VAL A 175 0.83 18.88 -11.62
CA VAL A 175 0.14 19.21 -10.36
C VAL A 175 -0.68 20.49 -10.54
N SER A 176 -0.09 21.55 -11.11
CA SER A 176 -0.77 22.82 -11.37
C SER A 176 -1.96 22.65 -12.30
N ALA A 177 -1.89 21.77 -13.30
CA ALA A 177 -3.02 21.50 -14.20
C ALA A 177 -4.23 20.91 -13.45
N VAL A 178 -4.01 19.99 -12.51
CA VAL A 178 -5.07 19.43 -11.67
C VAL A 178 -5.66 20.50 -10.75
N LEU A 179 -4.82 21.32 -10.11
CA LEU A 179 -5.28 22.36 -9.19
C LEU A 179 -6.04 23.46 -9.92
N SER A 180 -5.56 23.92 -11.08
CA SER A 180 -6.26 24.89 -11.92
C SER A 180 -7.58 24.35 -12.49
N PHE A 181 -7.68 23.03 -12.73
CA PHE A 181 -8.96 22.42 -13.08
C PHE A 181 -9.94 22.51 -11.90
N ALA A 182 -9.51 22.20 -10.69
CA ALA A 182 -10.33 22.28 -9.48
C ALA A 182 -10.85 23.72 -9.26
N GLU A 183 -9.94 24.70 -9.31
CA GLU A 183 -10.24 26.12 -9.10
C GLU A 183 -11.25 26.64 -10.14
N ARG A 184 -11.00 26.41 -11.43
CA ARG A 184 -11.90 26.83 -12.51
C ARG A 184 -13.30 26.23 -12.41
N ASN A 185 -13.38 24.99 -11.89
CA ASN A 185 -14.66 24.29 -11.70
C ASN A 185 -15.24 24.52 -10.30
N LYS A 186 -14.65 25.38 -9.47
CA LYS A 186 -15.11 25.71 -8.11
C LYS A 186 -15.26 24.45 -7.22
N ILE A 187 -14.34 23.47 -7.38
CA ILE A 187 -14.27 22.26 -6.58
C ILE A 187 -13.18 22.46 -5.54
N LYS A 188 -13.56 22.58 -4.28
CA LYS A 188 -12.63 22.98 -3.23
C LYS A 188 -11.73 21.84 -2.73
N ASP A 189 -12.25 20.62 -2.56
CA ASP A 189 -11.48 19.49 -2.02
C ASP A 189 -10.67 18.80 -3.11
N VAL A 190 -9.35 18.74 -2.93
CA VAL A 190 -8.41 18.07 -3.87
C VAL A 190 -7.48 17.15 -3.11
N ALA A 191 -7.62 15.85 -3.36
CA ALA A 191 -6.76 14.83 -2.77
C ALA A 191 -5.63 14.44 -3.75
N VAL A 192 -4.39 14.52 -3.30
CA VAL A 192 -3.18 14.25 -4.10
C VAL A 192 -2.29 13.23 -3.42
N SER A 193 -1.33 12.65 -4.15
CA SER A 193 -0.33 11.73 -3.62
C SER A 193 1.06 12.03 -4.17
N HIS A 194 2.12 11.58 -3.48
CA HIS A 194 3.52 11.68 -3.91
C HIS A 194 4.06 13.11 -4.16
N ILE A 195 3.42 14.09 -3.55
CA ILE A 195 3.91 15.48 -3.53
C ILE A 195 4.72 15.68 -2.25
N SER A 196 5.85 16.37 -2.34
CA SER A 196 6.65 16.70 -1.14
C SER A 196 5.90 17.68 -0.23
N SER A 197 6.21 17.67 1.06
CA SER A 197 5.59 18.62 2.01
C SER A 197 5.86 20.08 1.63
N SER A 198 7.06 20.37 1.11
CA SER A 198 7.43 21.71 0.63
C SER A 198 6.61 22.13 -0.60
N ASP A 199 6.40 21.21 -1.55
CA ASP A 199 5.56 21.49 -2.71
C ASP A 199 4.09 21.63 -2.32
N LEU A 200 3.60 20.80 -1.38
CA LEU A 200 2.23 20.93 -0.87
C LEU A 200 2.00 22.32 -0.28
N GLN A 201 2.93 22.83 0.53
CA GLN A 201 2.87 24.19 1.09
C GLN A 201 2.90 25.27 0.00
N LYS A 202 3.76 25.10 -1.01
CA LYS A 202 3.82 26.01 -2.16
C LYS A 202 2.48 26.06 -2.90
N TYR A 203 1.89 24.89 -3.17
CA TYR A 203 0.60 24.83 -3.85
C TYR A 203 -0.55 25.33 -2.99
N SER A 204 -0.56 25.09 -1.69
CA SER A 204 -1.57 25.65 -0.78
C SER A 204 -1.55 27.19 -0.76
N LYS A 205 -0.35 27.79 -0.89
CA LYS A 205 -0.23 29.26 -1.01
C LYS A 205 -0.66 29.76 -2.39
N ALA A 206 -0.38 29.02 -3.46
CA ALA A 206 -0.73 29.41 -4.83
C ALA A 206 -2.23 29.22 -5.14
N PHE A 207 -2.91 28.33 -4.44
CA PHE A 207 -4.34 28.02 -4.58
C PHE A 207 -5.04 28.06 -3.22
N PRO A 208 -5.19 29.25 -2.61
CA PRO A 208 -5.65 29.42 -1.23
C PRO A 208 -7.10 28.98 -1.01
N ASP A 209 -7.92 28.97 -2.06
CA ASP A 209 -9.32 28.55 -2.01
C ASP A 209 -9.52 27.03 -2.05
N LEU A 210 -8.43 26.26 -2.28
CA LEU A 210 -8.47 24.81 -2.35
C LEU A 210 -8.08 24.16 -1.03
N ASN A 211 -8.84 23.16 -0.62
CA ASN A 211 -8.51 22.26 0.49
C ASN A 211 -7.65 21.10 -0.04
N LEU A 212 -6.33 21.26 0.02
CA LEU A 212 -5.42 20.22 -0.44
C LEU A 212 -5.27 19.12 0.60
N ARG A 213 -5.62 17.89 0.23
CA ARG A 213 -5.48 16.71 1.09
C ARG A 213 -4.39 15.79 0.55
N MET A 214 -3.52 15.30 1.44
CA MET A 214 -2.45 14.39 1.07
C MET A 214 -2.83 12.94 1.39
N ARG A 215 -2.81 12.06 0.38
CA ARG A 215 -2.99 10.61 0.56
C ARG A 215 -1.66 9.96 0.87
N ILE A 216 -1.54 9.33 2.02
CA ILE A 216 -0.30 8.72 2.51
C ILE A 216 -0.55 7.27 2.91
N GLY A 217 0.26 6.35 2.40
CA GLY A 217 0.22 4.93 2.75
C GLY A 217 1.54 4.47 3.36
N SER A 218 2.46 3.98 2.52
CA SER A 218 3.72 3.37 2.98
C SER A 218 4.58 4.29 3.85
N GLU A 219 4.60 5.58 3.59
CA GLU A 219 5.34 6.54 4.41
C GLU A 219 4.79 6.58 5.84
N LEU A 220 3.47 6.59 6.01
CA LEU A 220 2.84 6.61 7.32
C LEU A 220 3.06 5.27 8.06
N TRP A 221 2.71 4.17 7.41
CA TRP A 221 2.65 2.87 8.08
C TRP A 221 3.99 2.15 8.20
N LEU A 222 4.87 2.29 7.20
CA LEU A 222 6.14 1.56 7.09
C LEU A 222 7.38 2.48 7.08
N GLY A 223 7.21 3.77 7.31
CA GLY A 223 8.32 4.75 7.23
C GLY A 223 9.38 4.53 8.31
N ASN A 224 8.98 4.14 9.51
CA ASN A 224 9.91 3.72 10.56
C ASN A 224 10.07 2.19 10.59
N ARG A 225 10.93 1.67 9.72
CA ARG A 225 11.21 0.23 9.64
C ARG A 225 11.81 -0.36 10.93
N LYS A 226 12.47 0.46 11.75
CA LYS A 226 13.05 -0.01 13.02
C LYS A 226 11.99 -0.32 14.08
N ALA A 227 10.81 0.29 13.94
CA ALA A 227 9.67 0.01 14.82
C ALA A 227 8.93 -1.29 14.47
N ILE A 228 9.25 -1.91 13.32
CA ILE A 228 8.54 -3.10 12.83
C ILE A 228 9.55 -4.24 12.64
N ARG A 229 9.31 -5.35 13.30
CA ARG A 229 10.16 -6.56 13.21
C ARG A 229 9.34 -7.74 12.73
N ALA A 230 9.86 -8.46 11.74
CA ALA A 230 9.33 -9.73 11.29
C ALA A 230 10.26 -10.83 11.79
N THR A 231 9.72 -11.81 12.53
CA THR A 231 10.52 -12.88 13.12
C THR A 231 9.94 -14.24 12.80
N GLY A 232 10.84 -15.19 12.53
CA GLY A 232 10.51 -16.60 12.39
C GLY A 232 11.06 -17.41 13.57
N THR A 233 10.34 -18.44 14.01
CA THR A 233 10.80 -19.34 15.05
C THR A 233 11.66 -20.44 14.45
N VAL A 234 12.80 -20.74 15.05
CA VAL A 234 13.61 -21.92 14.71
C VAL A 234 12.86 -23.17 15.13
N LEU A 235 12.53 -24.02 14.17
CA LEU A 235 11.75 -25.24 14.36
C LEU A 235 12.64 -26.45 14.52
N ALA A 236 13.80 -26.49 13.85
CA ALA A 236 14.76 -27.57 13.93
C ALA A 236 16.17 -27.08 13.57
N VAL A 237 17.16 -27.73 14.13
CA VAL A 237 18.60 -27.59 13.83
C VAL A 237 19.15 -28.93 13.38
N HIS A 238 19.85 -28.90 12.26
CA HIS A 238 20.48 -30.08 11.68
C HIS A 238 21.97 -29.85 11.50
N THR A 239 22.78 -30.78 12.03
CA THR A 239 24.24 -30.80 11.85
C THR A 239 24.64 -32.14 11.24
N PRO A 240 24.68 -32.25 9.90
CA PRO A 240 24.95 -33.52 9.24
C PRO A 240 26.38 -34.00 9.46
N GLU A 241 26.56 -35.23 9.87
CA GLU A 241 27.89 -35.90 9.97
C GLU A 241 28.41 -36.24 8.57
N SER A 242 27.52 -36.54 7.62
CA SER A 242 27.83 -36.85 6.23
C SER A 242 26.94 -36.09 5.27
N ALA A 243 27.28 -36.13 3.97
CA ALA A 243 26.45 -35.47 2.96
C ALA A 243 25.05 -36.09 2.90
N GLN A 244 24.02 -35.28 3.13
CA GLN A 244 22.62 -35.69 3.04
C GLN A 244 21.84 -34.83 2.06
N LYS A 245 20.74 -35.34 1.59
CA LYS A 245 19.81 -34.63 0.72
C LYS A 245 18.76 -33.90 1.54
N VAL A 246 18.47 -32.66 1.22
CA VAL A 246 17.56 -31.78 1.99
C VAL A 246 16.50 -31.19 1.07
N GLY A 247 15.27 -31.16 1.56
CA GLY A 247 14.13 -30.52 0.95
C GLY A 247 13.58 -31.21 -0.30
N TYR A 248 12.67 -30.52 -0.99
CA TYR A 248 11.99 -31.04 -2.19
C TYR A 248 12.95 -31.25 -3.37
N HIS A 249 13.91 -30.35 -3.53
CA HIS A 249 14.92 -30.41 -4.59
C HIS A 249 16.07 -31.34 -4.30
N GLN A 250 16.04 -32.02 -3.14
CA GLN A 250 17.08 -32.99 -2.71
C GLN A 250 18.48 -32.37 -2.78
N THR A 251 18.60 -31.11 -2.34
CA THR A 251 19.87 -30.37 -2.32
C THR A 251 20.88 -31.07 -1.42
N LYS A 252 22.02 -31.50 -2.00
CA LYS A 252 23.04 -32.22 -1.27
C LYS A 252 23.89 -31.27 -0.44
N THR A 253 23.97 -31.48 0.87
CA THR A 253 24.77 -30.65 1.79
C THR A 253 25.44 -31.45 2.90
N ARG A 254 26.58 -30.93 3.38
CA ARG A 254 27.25 -31.33 4.63
C ARG A 254 27.26 -30.22 5.66
N LYS A 255 26.76 -29.01 5.28
CA LYS A 255 26.76 -27.85 6.16
C LYS A 255 25.56 -27.92 7.11
N SER A 256 25.74 -27.41 8.32
CA SER A 256 24.65 -27.20 9.26
C SER A 256 23.60 -26.28 8.68
N TYR A 257 22.35 -26.57 8.99
CA TYR A 257 21.19 -25.76 8.56
C TYR A 257 20.09 -25.77 9.60
N ILE A 258 19.22 -24.77 9.53
CA ILE A 258 18.04 -24.70 10.38
C ILE A 258 16.77 -24.62 9.52
N VAL A 259 15.69 -25.14 10.12
CA VAL A 259 14.32 -24.93 9.61
C VAL A 259 13.70 -23.80 10.40
N ILE A 260 13.30 -22.73 9.73
CA ILE A 260 12.68 -21.53 10.32
C ILE A 260 11.25 -21.41 9.80
N SER A 261 10.32 -21.06 10.69
CA SER A 261 8.97 -20.65 10.25
C SER A 261 9.02 -19.38 9.42
N GLY A 262 8.20 -19.32 8.39
CA GLY A 262 8.20 -18.25 7.39
C GLY A 262 8.61 -18.79 6.02
N GLY A 263 7.69 -18.71 5.07
CA GLY A 263 7.87 -19.22 3.72
C GLY A 263 7.10 -18.35 2.71
N THR A 264 6.82 -18.90 1.55
CA THR A 264 6.18 -18.15 0.45
C THR A 264 4.82 -17.58 0.81
N ALA A 265 4.03 -18.26 1.68
CA ALA A 265 2.76 -17.73 2.20
C ALA A 265 2.93 -16.42 3.02
N HIS A 266 4.13 -16.15 3.50
CA HIS A 266 4.49 -14.92 4.24
C HIS A 266 5.29 -13.93 3.38
N GLY A 267 5.41 -14.18 2.07
CA GLY A 267 6.18 -13.35 1.15
C GLY A 267 7.70 -13.63 1.14
N ILE A 268 8.17 -14.63 1.88
CA ILE A 268 9.60 -15.01 1.93
C ILE A 268 10.00 -15.61 0.56
N GLY A 269 11.08 -15.07 -0.02
CA GLY A 269 11.59 -15.52 -1.33
C GLY A 269 10.77 -15.04 -2.53
N LEU A 270 9.71 -14.26 -2.32
CA LEU A 270 8.94 -13.65 -3.39
C LEU A 270 9.50 -12.25 -3.69
N ALA A 271 9.76 -11.97 -4.96
CA ALA A 271 10.19 -10.66 -5.41
C ALA A 271 9.27 -10.15 -6.52
N ALA A 272 8.82 -8.90 -6.39
CA ALA A 272 8.13 -8.23 -7.48
C ALA A 272 9.13 -7.80 -8.57
N PRO A 273 8.71 -7.75 -9.85
CA PRO A 273 9.54 -7.17 -10.89
C PRO A 273 9.98 -5.76 -10.53
N SER A 274 11.28 -5.48 -10.63
CA SER A 274 11.87 -4.19 -10.32
C SER A 274 12.33 -3.49 -11.59
N PRO A 275 11.95 -2.21 -11.82
CA PRO A 275 12.48 -1.47 -12.95
C PRO A 275 13.95 -1.13 -12.69
N ASN A 276 14.86 -1.86 -13.34
CA ASN A 276 16.31 -1.62 -13.25
C ASN A 276 16.69 -0.40 -14.10
N ARG A 277 16.44 0.81 -13.59
CA ARG A 277 16.64 2.06 -14.33
C ARG A 277 18.06 2.57 -14.28
N THR A 278 18.77 2.35 -13.17
CA THR A 278 20.14 2.82 -13.00
C THR A 278 21.15 1.73 -13.33
N PRO A 279 22.39 2.08 -13.79
CA PRO A 279 23.44 1.10 -14.02
C PRO A 279 23.74 0.23 -12.79
N LYS A 280 23.72 0.83 -11.59
CA LYS A 280 23.90 0.12 -10.32
C LYS A 280 22.81 -0.93 -10.07
N GLN A 281 21.54 -0.60 -10.35
CA GLN A 281 20.43 -1.55 -10.22
C GLN A 281 20.56 -2.71 -11.22
N ARG A 282 20.95 -2.41 -12.46
CA ARG A 282 21.20 -3.43 -13.49
C ARG A 282 22.32 -4.38 -13.09
N LEU A 283 23.45 -3.84 -12.61
CA LEU A 283 24.56 -4.65 -12.15
C LEU A 283 24.17 -5.55 -10.95
N ASN A 284 23.43 -5.01 -10.00
CA ASN A 284 22.89 -5.80 -8.88
C ASN A 284 21.97 -6.93 -9.36
N ALA A 285 21.09 -6.66 -10.31
CA ALA A 285 20.19 -7.67 -10.87
C ALA A 285 20.96 -8.80 -11.57
N VAL A 286 22.00 -8.45 -12.35
CA VAL A 286 22.89 -9.44 -12.97
C VAL A 286 23.62 -10.26 -11.91
N GLY A 287 24.16 -9.62 -10.86
CA GLY A 287 24.83 -10.31 -9.76
C GLY A 287 23.91 -11.30 -9.02
N ILE A 288 22.66 -10.89 -8.73
CA ILE A 288 21.65 -11.76 -8.11
C ILE A 288 21.32 -12.93 -9.05
N GLY A 289 21.12 -12.66 -10.35
CA GLY A 289 20.83 -13.69 -11.35
C GLY A 289 21.98 -14.70 -11.49
N ALA A 290 23.23 -14.24 -11.48
CA ALA A 290 24.40 -15.12 -11.51
C ALA A 290 24.49 -16.04 -10.28
N LEU A 291 24.19 -15.51 -9.08
CA LEU A 291 24.15 -16.32 -7.86
C LEU A 291 23.03 -17.36 -7.93
N GLN A 292 21.84 -16.98 -8.42
CA GLN A 292 20.72 -17.92 -8.61
C GLN A 292 21.03 -19.01 -9.63
N ALA A 293 21.73 -18.66 -10.71
CA ALA A 293 22.15 -19.61 -11.73
C ALA A 293 23.08 -20.73 -11.20
N ILE A 294 23.85 -20.43 -10.14
CA ILE A 294 24.68 -21.43 -9.45
C ILE A 294 24.03 -22.00 -8.19
N GLY A 295 22.70 -21.87 -8.06
CA GLY A 295 21.92 -22.42 -6.95
C GLY A 295 22.08 -21.70 -5.62
N LYS A 296 22.59 -20.44 -5.61
CA LYS A 296 22.75 -19.65 -4.38
C LYS A 296 21.73 -18.52 -4.33
N SER A 297 20.90 -18.51 -3.27
CA SER A 297 19.95 -17.43 -3.00
C SER A 297 20.09 -16.95 -1.56
N LEU A 298 20.19 -15.64 -1.40
CA LEU A 298 20.27 -15.03 -0.07
C LEU A 298 18.90 -14.93 0.55
N SER A 299 18.75 -15.40 1.79
CA SER A 299 17.48 -15.28 2.52
C SER A 299 17.37 -13.90 3.19
N PRO A 300 16.15 -13.47 3.57
CA PRO A 300 15.98 -12.29 4.40
C PRO A 300 16.39 -12.52 5.86
N PHE A 301 16.46 -13.75 6.33
CA PHE A 301 16.76 -14.07 7.74
C PHE A 301 18.17 -13.66 8.14
N ILE A 302 18.27 -12.98 9.29
CA ILE A 302 19.54 -12.53 9.86
C ILE A 302 19.94 -13.48 10.97
N VAL A 303 21.00 -14.23 10.72
CA VAL A 303 21.55 -15.20 11.65
C VAL A 303 22.96 -14.77 12.03
N ASN A 304 23.23 -14.66 13.34
CA ASN A 304 24.51 -14.18 13.86
C ASN A 304 24.96 -12.84 13.20
N GLY A 305 24.00 -11.90 13.02
CA GLY A 305 24.26 -10.59 12.43
C GLY A 305 24.48 -10.58 10.90
N LYS A 306 24.32 -11.70 10.21
CA LYS A 306 24.48 -11.81 8.76
C LYS A 306 23.27 -12.47 8.11
N LYS A 307 22.94 -12.06 6.88
CA LYS A 307 21.92 -12.76 6.10
C LYS A 307 22.34 -14.19 5.81
N ALA A 308 21.49 -15.12 6.12
CA ALA A 308 21.70 -16.53 5.82
C ALA A 308 21.43 -16.86 4.35
N TRP A 309 22.02 -17.94 3.83
CA TRP A 309 21.73 -18.47 2.50
C TRP A 309 20.65 -19.53 2.58
N PHE A 310 19.73 -19.52 1.64
CA PHE A 310 18.80 -20.64 1.49
C PHE A 310 19.54 -21.94 1.14
N VAL A 311 19.10 -23.06 1.70
CA VAL A 311 19.52 -24.39 1.28
C VAL A 311 18.84 -24.76 -0.04
N GLU A 312 17.54 -24.43 -0.15
CA GLU A 312 16.71 -24.57 -1.33
C GLU A 312 15.64 -23.44 -1.34
N PRO A 313 14.85 -23.27 -2.39
CA PRO A 313 13.74 -22.32 -2.39
C PRO A 313 12.82 -22.50 -1.19
N PRO A 314 12.31 -21.41 -0.59
CA PRO A 314 11.46 -21.49 0.59
C PRO A 314 10.18 -22.29 0.31
N HIS A 315 9.77 -23.12 1.26
CA HIS A 315 8.49 -23.81 1.23
C HIS A 315 7.34 -22.84 1.55
N GLN A 316 6.10 -23.35 1.53
CA GLN A 316 4.94 -22.49 1.77
C GLN A 316 4.96 -21.85 3.18
N HIS A 317 5.31 -22.60 4.21
CA HIS A 317 5.25 -22.14 5.61
C HIS A 317 6.61 -22.07 6.31
N VAL A 318 7.64 -22.66 5.74
CA VAL A 318 8.99 -22.73 6.33
C VAL A 318 10.06 -22.43 5.31
N SER A 319 11.21 -22.02 5.81
CA SER A 319 12.43 -21.84 5.04
C SER A 319 13.54 -22.70 5.65
N ILE A 320 14.44 -23.21 4.81
CA ILE A 320 15.63 -23.94 5.22
C ILE A 320 16.84 -23.08 4.86
N VAL A 321 17.62 -22.70 5.87
CA VAL A 321 18.77 -21.80 5.66
C VAL A 321 20.05 -22.38 6.28
N TYR A 322 21.19 -22.12 5.63
CA TYR A 322 22.50 -22.50 6.15
C TYR A 322 22.91 -21.64 7.34
N GLY A 323 23.62 -22.24 8.28
CA GLY A 323 24.28 -21.57 9.39
C GLY A 323 24.85 -22.56 10.42
N ASP A 324 25.84 -22.12 11.17
CA ASP A 324 26.37 -22.87 12.30
C ASP A 324 25.60 -22.49 13.56
N PHE A 325 24.92 -23.47 14.14
CA PHE A 325 24.02 -23.26 15.26
C PHE A 325 24.22 -24.32 16.33
N ASN A 326 24.14 -23.92 17.59
CA ASN A 326 23.95 -24.84 18.68
C ASN A 326 22.50 -25.34 18.67
N LYS A 327 22.26 -26.59 19.07
CA LYS A 327 20.92 -27.19 19.13
C LYS A 327 19.97 -26.43 20.06
N ASP A 328 20.51 -25.65 21.00
CA ASP A 328 19.76 -24.90 22.02
C ASP A 328 18.97 -23.70 21.47
N ILE A 329 19.09 -23.37 20.17
CA ILE A 329 18.32 -22.29 19.54
C ILE A 329 16.93 -22.69 19.06
N VAL A 330 16.56 -23.99 19.16
CA VAL A 330 15.21 -24.44 18.79
C VAL A 330 14.18 -23.72 19.69
N GLY A 331 13.16 -23.13 19.07
CA GLY A 331 12.15 -22.31 19.75
C GLY A 331 12.52 -20.80 19.86
N THR A 332 13.76 -20.42 19.58
CA THR A 332 14.14 -18.99 19.55
C THR A 332 13.62 -18.30 18.29
N GLN A 333 13.51 -16.98 18.35
CA GLN A 333 13.06 -16.15 17.21
C GLN A 333 14.26 -15.53 16.50
N ILE A 334 14.21 -15.55 15.17
CA ILE A 334 15.20 -14.96 14.27
C ILE A 334 14.50 -13.94 13.37
N GLU A 335 15.12 -12.74 13.23
CA GLU A 335 14.66 -11.65 12.37
C GLU A 335 14.97 -11.92 10.90
#